data_1887eacf67d6172aa398bbc5ae4c7367
#
_entry.id   1887eacf67d6172aa398bbc5ae4c7367
#
_cell.length_a   1.000
_cell.length_b   1.000
_cell.length_c   1.000
_cell.angle_alpha   90.00
_cell.angle_beta   90.00
_cell.angle_gamma   90.00
#
_symmetry.space_group_name_H-M   'P 1'
#
loop_
_entity.id
_entity.type
_entity.pdbx_description
1 polymer ?
#
loop_
_entity_poly.entity_id
_entity_poly.type
_entity_poly.pdbx_seq_one_letter_code
_entity_poly.pdbx_strand_id
1 'polypeptide(L)'
;MAKMISTGDSSTSVSVHGQEHAAGRGTPTEGKPVVNRTVAAPADVVWSVLADGWMYATWVVGASRIRDVEPGWPAKGSQIHHSVGLWPLLIDDSTEVLRSVPGRELVLKARGWPVGEAHISITLTPERAQHTTVSISEDATAGPGRVIPVPVRQLAIGPRNVETLRRLALIAEGRYRLQLEQPTVGTDGSSLPGGQ
;
A
#
# COMPACT_ATOMS: atom_id res chain seq x y z
N MET A 1 33.79 -18.20 14.46
CA MET A 1 32.36 -18.58 14.57
C MET A 1 31.55 -17.58 13.78
N ALA A 2 31.18 -17.91 12.55
CA ALA A 2 30.43 -17.00 11.67
C ALA A 2 28.94 -17.16 11.94
N LYS A 3 28.27 -16.08 12.32
CA LYS A 3 26.82 -16.01 12.55
C LYS A 3 26.14 -15.83 11.19
N MET A 4 25.56 -16.90 10.66
CA MET A 4 24.70 -16.83 9.47
C MET A 4 23.49 -15.94 9.77
N ILE A 5 23.39 -14.82 9.06
CA ILE A 5 22.18 -14.03 9.00
C ILE A 5 21.28 -14.70 7.96
N SER A 6 20.19 -15.32 8.43
CA SER A 6 19.14 -15.84 7.55
C SER A 6 18.37 -14.66 6.99
N THR A 7 18.59 -14.36 5.72
CA THR A 7 17.79 -13.42 4.95
C THR A 7 16.47 -14.12 4.62
N GLY A 8 15.39 -13.75 5.34
CA GLY A 8 14.04 -14.21 5.01
C GLY A 8 13.63 -13.70 3.63
N ASP A 9 13.51 -14.62 2.70
CA ASP A 9 13.07 -14.35 1.34
C ASP A 9 11.57 -13.99 1.35
N SER A 10 11.28 -12.73 1.07
CA SER A 10 9.91 -12.23 0.95
C SER A 10 9.35 -12.67 -0.40
N SER A 11 8.64 -13.80 -0.44
CA SER A 11 8.05 -14.31 -1.67
C SER A 11 6.93 -13.43 -2.20
N THR A 12 7.03 -13.04 -3.47
CA THR A 12 5.96 -12.36 -4.21
C THR A 12 5.27 -13.37 -5.11
N SER A 13 3.95 -13.50 -5.00
CA SER A 13 3.15 -14.36 -5.86
C SER A 13 2.11 -13.58 -6.65
N VAL A 14 1.89 -13.99 -7.91
CA VAL A 14 0.81 -13.50 -8.77
C VAL A 14 -0.20 -14.64 -8.91
N SER A 15 -1.39 -14.49 -8.34
CA SER A 15 -2.45 -15.51 -8.43
C SER A 15 -3.62 -15.05 -9.27
N VAL A 16 -4.07 -15.93 -10.17
CA VAL A 16 -5.26 -15.76 -11.02
C VAL A 16 -6.33 -16.78 -10.62
N HIS A 17 -6.55 -17.02 -9.33
CA HIS A 17 -7.56 -17.97 -8.87
C HIS A 17 -8.56 -17.29 -7.93
N GLY A 18 -9.85 -17.40 -8.31
CA GLY A 18 -10.96 -17.16 -7.40
C GLY A 18 -11.06 -18.32 -6.40
N GLN A 19 -11.01 -18.02 -5.11
CA GLN A 19 -11.44 -18.96 -4.07
C GLN A 19 -12.67 -18.40 -3.38
N GLU A 20 -13.74 -19.20 -3.48
CA GLU A 20 -14.95 -19.02 -2.69
C GLU A 20 -14.67 -19.32 -1.22
N HIS A 21 -14.90 -18.35 -0.35
CA HIS A 21 -15.28 -18.63 1.04
C HIS A 21 -16.40 -17.68 1.43
N ALA A 22 -17.52 -18.28 1.76
CA ALA A 22 -18.75 -17.64 2.12
C ALA A 22 -18.67 -16.94 3.48
N ALA A 23 -18.99 -15.65 3.52
CA ALA A 23 -19.93 -14.98 4.42
C ALA A 23 -19.73 -13.45 4.33
N GLY A 24 -20.71 -12.77 3.78
CA GLY A 24 -20.77 -11.31 3.69
C GLY A 24 -20.87 -10.82 2.25
N ARG A 25 -22.07 -10.43 1.83
CA ARG A 25 -22.38 -9.97 0.45
C ARG A 25 -21.59 -8.73 0.09
N GLY A 26 -20.37 -8.94 -0.41
CA GLY A 26 -19.65 -8.03 -1.27
C GLY A 26 -19.67 -8.66 -2.66
N THR A 27 -19.99 -7.90 -3.70
CA THR A 27 -19.99 -8.34 -5.09
C THR A 27 -18.71 -9.12 -5.42
N PRO A 28 -18.79 -10.32 -6.02
CA PRO A 28 -17.61 -11.09 -6.40
C PRO A 28 -16.80 -10.28 -7.41
N THR A 29 -15.54 -10.01 -7.10
CA THR A 29 -14.58 -9.44 -8.04
C THR A 29 -14.09 -10.56 -8.94
N GLU A 30 -14.96 -11.05 -9.84
CA GLU A 30 -14.59 -12.06 -10.80
C GLU A 30 -13.48 -11.56 -11.72
N GLY A 31 -12.34 -12.23 -11.71
CA GLY A 31 -11.32 -12.16 -12.76
C GLY A 31 -10.33 -11.00 -12.70
N LYS A 32 -10.25 -10.22 -11.63
CA LYS A 32 -9.23 -9.16 -11.51
C LYS A 32 -7.88 -9.74 -11.09
N PRO A 33 -6.78 -9.37 -11.76
CA PRO A 33 -5.45 -9.80 -11.34
C PRO A 33 -5.12 -9.17 -9.98
N VAL A 34 -4.74 -10.02 -9.05
CA VAL A 34 -4.32 -9.62 -7.71
C VAL A 34 -2.85 -9.95 -7.56
N VAL A 35 -2.06 -8.95 -7.15
CA VAL A 35 -0.66 -9.14 -6.76
C VAL A 35 -0.60 -9.14 -5.24
N ASN A 36 0.02 -10.17 -4.67
CA ASN A 36 0.15 -10.34 -3.23
C ASN A 36 1.62 -10.28 -2.83
N ARG A 37 1.88 -9.75 -1.64
CA ARG A 37 3.20 -9.78 -1.00
C ARG A 37 3.06 -9.89 0.51
N THR A 38 3.80 -10.82 1.10
CA THR A 38 3.98 -10.89 2.55
C THR A 38 5.03 -9.85 2.97
N VAL A 39 4.69 -9.06 3.98
CA VAL A 39 5.51 -7.99 4.59
C VAL A 39 5.82 -8.41 6.01
N ALA A 40 7.10 -8.39 6.41
CA ALA A 40 7.53 -8.72 7.76
C ALA A 40 7.33 -7.52 8.72
N ALA A 41 6.08 -7.09 8.83
CA ALA A 41 5.63 -6.04 9.74
C ALA A 41 4.14 -6.25 10.09
N PRO A 42 3.69 -5.81 11.28
CA PRO A 42 2.28 -5.79 11.66
C PRO A 42 1.44 -4.89 10.76
N ALA A 43 0.14 -5.16 10.67
CA ALA A 43 -0.76 -4.43 9.77
C ALA A 43 -0.89 -2.93 10.09
N ASP A 44 -0.79 -2.55 11.34
CA ASP A 44 -0.79 -1.14 11.77
C ASP A 44 0.45 -0.39 11.29
N VAL A 45 1.62 -1.04 11.28
CA VAL A 45 2.85 -0.47 10.72
C VAL A 45 2.74 -0.31 9.20
N VAL A 46 2.23 -1.33 8.49
CA VAL A 46 1.98 -1.23 7.04
C VAL A 46 0.97 -0.11 6.77
N TRP A 47 -0.11 -0.06 7.55
CA TRP A 47 -1.11 0.99 7.45
C TRP A 47 -0.53 2.39 7.66
N SER A 48 0.39 2.55 8.63
CA SER A 48 1.02 3.84 8.89
C SER A 48 1.79 4.39 7.67
N VAL A 49 2.29 3.51 6.79
CA VAL A 49 2.91 3.93 5.51
C VAL A 49 1.85 4.35 4.50
N LEU A 50 0.74 3.62 4.39
CA LEU A 50 -0.36 3.96 3.49
C LEU A 50 -1.06 5.27 3.92
N ALA A 51 -1.15 5.50 5.22
CA ALA A 51 -1.76 6.69 5.80
C ALA A 51 -0.88 7.94 5.73
N ASP A 52 0.38 7.79 5.36
CA ASP A 52 1.31 8.90 5.13
C ASP A 52 1.29 9.30 3.65
N GLY A 53 0.43 10.26 3.31
CA GLY A 53 0.26 10.71 1.93
C GLY A 53 1.52 11.32 1.33
N TRP A 54 2.41 11.91 2.13
CA TRP A 54 3.69 12.44 1.65
C TRP A 54 4.65 11.34 1.21
N MET A 55 4.49 10.12 1.75
CA MET A 55 5.25 8.94 1.34
C MET A 55 4.72 8.28 0.06
N TYR A 56 3.55 8.70 -0.48
CA TYR A 56 2.88 8.05 -1.60
C TYR A 56 3.80 7.83 -2.80
N ALA A 57 4.57 8.84 -3.22
CA ALA A 57 5.48 8.73 -4.37
C ALA A 57 6.69 7.82 -4.11
N THR A 58 6.98 7.45 -2.88
CA THR A 58 8.12 6.58 -2.57
C THR A 58 7.82 5.10 -2.86
N TRP A 59 6.55 4.71 -2.73
CA TRP A 59 6.14 3.32 -2.95
C TRP A 59 5.27 3.13 -4.19
N VAL A 60 4.51 4.13 -4.65
CA VAL A 60 3.70 4.03 -5.88
C VAL A 60 4.56 4.27 -7.10
N VAL A 61 4.73 3.21 -7.91
CA VAL A 61 5.47 3.31 -9.17
C VAL A 61 4.70 4.17 -10.17
N GLY A 62 5.37 5.20 -10.68
CA GLY A 62 4.80 6.18 -11.62
C GLY A 62 4.47 7.53 -10.98
N ALA A 63 4.19 7.58 -9.68
CA ALA A 63 4.13 8.85 -8.95
C ALA A 63 5.55 9.38 -8.76
N SER A 64 5.79 10.65 -9.11
CA SER A 64 7.15 11.24 -9.11
C SER A 64 7.32 12.37 -8.11
N ARG A 65 6.29 13.17 -7.87
CA ARG A 65 6.32 14.33 -6.97
C ARG A 65 4.98 14.51 -6.29
N ILE A 66 4.96 14.62 -4.97
CA ILE A 66 3.79 15.04 -4.21
C ILE A 66 3.77 16.57 -4.19
N ARG A 67 2.65 17.16 -4.60
CA ARG A 67 2.44 18.60 -4.62
C ARG A 67 1.66 19.06 -3.41
N ASP A 68 0.67 18.24 -3.01
CA ASP A 68 -0.17 18.51 -1.85
C ASP A 68 -0.82 17.21 -1.33
N VAL A 69 -1.11 17.16 -0.04
CA VAL A 69 -1.86 16.10 0.63
C VAL A 69 -2.95 16.76 1.46
N GLU A 70 -4.19 16.48 1.15
CA GLU A 70 -5.31 17.03 1.92
C GLU A 70 -5.25 16.58 3.39
N PRO A 71 -5.55 17.46 4.36
CA PRO A 71 -5.43 17.17 5.79
C PRO A 71 -6.23 15.95 6.27
N GLY A 72 -7.27 15.59 5.53
CA GLY A 72 -8.11 14.42 5.83
C GLY A 72 -7.54 13.08 5.37
N TRP A 73 -6.41 13.03 4.66
CA TRP A 73 -5.84 11.78 4.18
C TRP A 73 -5.54 10.79 5.31
N PRO A 74 -5.89 9.50 5.19
CA PRO A 74 -6.56 8.79 4.10
C PRO A 74 -8.07 8.62 4.31
N ALA A 75 -8.78 9.59 4.84
CA ALA A 75 -10.24 9.51 4.96
C ALA A 75 -10.93 9.52 3.59
N LYS A 76 -12.12 8.90 3.50
CA LYS A 76 -12.91 8.89 2.27
C LYS A 76 -13.14 10.31 1.75
N GLY A 77 -12.91 10.51 0.45
CA GLY A 77 -13.05 11.77 -0.27
C GLY A 77 -11.80 12.65 -0.26
N SER A 78 -10.82 12.38 0.61
CA SER A 78 -9.55 13.13 0.61
C SER A 78 -8.70 12.78 -0.60
N GLN A 79 -7.81 13.70 -1.00
CA GLN A 79 -6.99 13.57 -2.19
C GLN A 79 -5.51 13.81 -1.91
N ILE A 80 -4.68 13.18 -2.75
CA ILE A 80 -3.27 13.51 -2.93
C ILE A 80 -3.12 14.11 -4.33
N HIS A 81 -2.50 15.28 -4.41
CA HIS A 81 -2.11 15.91 -5.67
C HIS A 81 -0.65 15.57 -5.95
N HIS A 82 -0.41 14.88 -7.05
CA HIS A 82 0.93 14.41 -7.41
C HIS A 82 1.20 14.61 -8.89
N SER A 83 2.44 14.40 -9.32
CA SER A 83 2.79 14.34 -10.73
C SER A 83 3.12 12.89 -11.11
N VAL A 84 2.76 12.49 -12.31
CA VAL A 84 3.01 11.17 -12.90
C VAL A 84 3.91 11.32 -14.11
N GLY A 85 4.81 10.36 -14.33
CA GLY A 85 5.69 10.31 -15.48
C GLY A 85 7.16 10.51 -15.14
N LEU A 86 7.97 10.61 -16.21
CA LEU A 86 9.41 10.86 -16.16
C LEU A 86 9.73 12.24 -16.75
N TRP A 87 10.62 12.94 -16.07
CA TRP A 87 11.09 14.23 -16.59
C TRP A 87 11.65 14.10 -18.00
N PRO A 88 11.32 15.00 -18.97
CA PRO A 88 10.52 16.22 -18.80
C PRO A 88 9.00 16.04 -18.95
N LEU A 89 8.49 14.82 -19.20
CA LEU A 89 7.08 14.53 -19.47
C LEU A 89 6.32 14.22 -18.16
N LEU A 90 6.20 15.22 -17.29
CA LEU A 90 5.42 15.13 -16.09
C LEU A 90 4.00 15.65 -16.32
N ILE A 91 3.00 14.89 -15.87
CA ILE A 91 1.59 15.23 -15.92
C ILE A 91 1.09 15.39 -14.49
N ASP A 92 0.42 16.50 -14.22
CA ASP A 92 -0.21 16.73 -12.93
C ASP A 92 -1.49 15.89 -12.80
N ASP A 93 -1.61 15.18 -11.69
CA ASP A 93 -2.67 14.21 -11.45
C ASP A 93 -3.11 14.25 -9.98
N SER A 94 -4.18 13.54 -9.66
CA SER A 94 -4.69 13.35 -8.30
C SER A 94 -5.18 11.94 -8.07
N THR A 95 -5.05 11.49 -6.83
CA THR A 95 -5.61 10.22 -6.35
C THR A 95 -6.57 10.52 -5.21
N GLU A 96 -7.81 10.04 -5.33
CA GLU A 96 -8.89 10.22 -4.35
C GLU A 96 -9.14 8.93 -3.58
N VAL A 97 -9.41 9.03 -2.28
CA VAL A 97 -9.83 7.90 -1.45
C VAL A 97 -11.31 7.63 -1.62
N LEU A 98 -11.66 6.45 -2.16
CA LEU A 98 -13.04 5.99 -2.27
C LEU A 98 -13.52 5.29 -1.01
N ARG A 99 -12.63 4.53 -0.37
CA ARG A 99 -12.90 3.81 0.88
C ARG A 99 -11.62 3.66 1.68
N SER A 100 -11.75 3.79 3.00
CA SER A 100 -10.66 3.62 3.95
C SER A 100 -11.18 2.88 5.17
N VAL A 101 -10.54 1.75 5.49
CA VAL A 101 -10.76 0.99 6.71
C VAL A 101 -9.39 0.80 7.36
N PRO A 102 -9.09 1.56 8.43
CA PRO A 102 -7.77 1.53 9.06
C PRO A 102 -7.28 0.13 9.37
N GLY A 103 -6.03 -0.16 8.98
CA GLY A 103 -5.39 -1.46 9.18
C GLY A 103 -5.92 -2.60 8.30
N ARG A 104 -6.88 -2.34 7.39
CA ARG A 104 -7.51 -3.39 6.59
C ARG A 104 -7.61 -3.10 5.10
N GLU A 105 -8.09 -1.92 4.72
CA GLU A 105 -8.40 -1.66 3.32
C GLU A 105 -8.26 -0.18 2.95
N LEU A 106 -7.65 0.08 1.81
CA LEU A 106 -7.60 1.39 1.18
C LEU A 106 -7.98 1.25 -0.29
N VAL A 107 -9.09 1.87 -0.69
CA VAL A 107 -9.54 1.90 -2.10
C VAL A 107 -9.34 3.30 -2.63
N LEU A 108 -8.60 3.40 -3.72
CA LEU A 108 -8.20 4.64 -4.36
C LEU A 108 -8.78 4.73 -5.77
N LYS A 109 -9.12 5.95 -6.18
CA LYS A 109 -9.36 6.30 -7.57
C LYS A 109 -8.18 7.13 -8.08
N ALA A 110 -7.37 6.51 -8.90
CA ALA A 110 -6.27 7.18 -9.59
C ALA A 110 -6.74 7.63 -10.96
N ARG A 111 -6.36 8.84 -11.35
CA ARG A 111 -6.50 9.32 -12.71
C ARG A 111 -5.16 9.11 -13.41
N GLY A 112 -5.18 8.77 -14.68
CA GLY A 112 -3.97 8.52 -15.47
C GLY A 112 -4.17 9.04 -16.88
N TRP A 113 -4.13 10.35 -17.07
CA TRP A 113 -4.26 10.90 -18.42
C TRP A 113 -3.07 10.48 -19.29
N PRO A 114 -3.27 10.04 -20.55
CA PRO A 114 -4.54 9.92 -21.30
C PRO A 114 -5.26 8.58 -21.13
N VAL A 115 -4.78 7.67 -20.27
CA VAL A 115 -5.24 6.27 -20.18
C VAL A 115 -6.63 6.16 -19.54
N GLY A 116 -6.99 7.12 -18.67
CA GLY A 116 -8.31 7.16 -18.03
C GLY A 116 -8.24 7.08 -16.51
N GLU A 117 -9.26 6.47 -15.89
CA GLU A 117 -9.36 6.28 -14.45
C GLU A 117 -9.22 4.81 -14.08
N ALA A 118 -8.59 4.55 -12.94
CA ALA A 118 -8.46 3.22 -12.37
C ALA A 118 -8.86 3.21 -10.89
N HIS A 119 -9.54 2.15 -10.46
CA HIS A 119 -9.75 1.84 -9.07
C HIS A 119 -8.65 0.89 -8.60
N ILE A 120 -7.96 1.26 -7.55
CA ILE A 120 -6.89 0.49 -6.92
C ILE A 120 -7.39 0.08 -5.54
N SER A 121 -7.48 -1.22 -5.29
CA SER A 121 -7.83 -1.76 -3.98
C SER A 121 -6.58 -2.36 -3.34
N ILE A 122 -6.24 -1.89 -2.15
CA ILE A 122 -5.15 -2.40 -1.32
C ILE A 122 -5.78 -3.00 -0.07
N THR A 123 -5.54 -4.29 0.16
CA THR A 123 -6.07 -5.02 1.31
C THR A 123 -4.93 -5.54 2.17
N LEU A 124 -5.06 -5.40 3.49
CA LEU A 124 -4.14 -5.90 4.49
C LEU A 124 -4.77 -7.09 5.21
N THR A 125 -4.13 -8.24 5.13
CA THR A 125 -4.54 -9.46 5.84
C THR A 125 -3.45 -9.84 6.83
N PRO A 126 -3.66 -9.61 8.14
CA PRO A 126 -2.73 -10.09 9.17
C PRO A 126 -2.66 -11.61 9.15
N GLU A 127 -1.46 -12.18 9.04
CA GLU A 127 -1.25 -13.63 9.09
C GLU A 127 -0.71 -14.10 10.43
N ARG A 128 0.20 -13.34 11.00
CA ARG A 128 0.81 -13.57 12.33
C ARG A 128 1.12 -12.21 12.95
N ALA A 129 1.51 -12.19 14.22
CA ALA A 129 1.75 -10.95 14.97
C ALA A 129 2.69 -9.96 14.28
N GLN A 130 3.60 -10.44 13.43
CA GLN A 130 4.64 -9.61 12.78
C GLN A 130 4.66 -9.78 11.25
N HIS A 131 3.60 -10.30 10.66
CA HIS A 131 3.51 -10.52 9.21
C HIS A 131 2.13 -10.14 8.71
N THR A 132 2.12 -9.44 7.58
CA THR A 132 0.89 -9.00 6.91
C THR A 132 0.99 -9.30 5.43
N THR A 133 0.00 -10.00 4.87
CA THR A 133 -0.14 -10.09 3.43
C THR A 133 -0.83 -8.85 2.91
N VAL A 134 -0.16 -8.14 2.02
CA VAL A 134 -0.69 -7.00 1.29
C VAL A 134 -1.07 -7.45 -0.11
N SER A 135 -2.34 -7.23 -0.45
CA SER A 135 -2.90 -7.53 -1.77
C SER A 135 -3.23 -6.24 -2.50
N ILE A 136 -2.83 -6.12 -3.76
CA ILE A 136 -3.20 -5.01 -4.63
C ILE A 136 -3.91 -5.52 -5.87
N SER A 137 -5.08 -4.95 -6.17
CA SER A 137 -5.79 -5.15 -7.43
C SER A 137 -6.11 -3.81 -8.07
N GLU A 138 -6.09 -3.77 -9.39
CA GLU A 138 -6.35 -2.57 -10.17
C GLU A 138 -7.32 -2.86 -11.30
N ASP A 139 -8.28 -1.95 -11.48
CA ASP A 139 -9.29 -2.02 -12.52
C ASP A 139 -9.44 -0.68 -13.22
N ALA A 140 -9.35 -0.67 -14.56
CA ALA A 140 -9.63 0.52 -15.35
C ALA A 140 -11.14 0.75 -15.41
N THR A 141 -11.59 1.89 -14.89
CA THR A 141 -13.01 2.22 -14.76
C THR A 141 -13.49 3.17 -15.84
N ALA A 142 -12.62 3.99 -16.41
CA ALA A 142 -12.95 4.95 -17.45
C ALA A 142 -11.77 5.20 -18.41
N GLY A 143 -12.08 5.71 -19.61
CA GLY A 143 -11.09 6.13 -20.61
C GLY A 143 -10.64 5.02 -21.58
N PRO A 144 -9.67 5.35 -22.49
CA PRO A 144 -9.15 4.42 -23.49
C PRO A 144 -8.57 3.13 -22.90
N GLY A 145 -8.12 3.15 -21.67
CA GLY A 145 -7.60 1.96 -20.97
C GLY A 145 -8.62 0.82 -20.85
N ARG A 146 -9.93 1.12 -20.90
CA ARG A 146 -10.99 0.07 -20.88
C ARG A 146 -11.05 -0.73 -22.19
N VAL A 147 -10.64 -0.14 -23.31
CA VAL A 147 -10.69 -0.80 -24.62
C VAL A 147 -9.50 -1.73 -24.81
N ILE A 148 -8.45 -1.56 -24.03
CA ILE A 148 -7.27 -2.45 -24.07
C ILE A 148 -7.67 -3.81 -23.48
N PRO A 149 -7.48 -4.93 -24.24
CA PRO A 149 -7.76 -6.27 -23.73
C PRO A 149 -7.07 -6.54 -22.38
N VAL A 150 -7.79 -7.17 -21.47
CA VAL A 150 -7.32 -7.46 -20.10
C VAL A 150 -5.90 -8.06 -20.07
N PRO A 151 -5.54 -9.08 -20.91
CA PRO A 151 -4.20 -9.66 -20.87
C PRO A 151 -3.08 -8.66 -21.22
N VAL A 152 -3.33 -7.76 -22.18
CA VAL A 152 -2.35 -6.75 -22.61
C VAL A 152 -2.16 -5.70 -21.52
N ARG A 153 -3.25 -5.25 -20.93
CA ARG A 153 -3.22 -4.31 -19.81
C ARG A 153 -2.49 -4.89 -18.59
N GLN A 154 -2.71 -6.17 -18.29
CA GLN A 154 -2.06 -6.87 -17.19
C GLN A 154 -0.54 -6.98 -17.36
N LEU A 155 -0.05 -7.10 -18.60
CA LEU A 155 1.38 -7.15 -18.89
C LEU A 155 2.11 -5.85 -18.47
N ALA A 156 1.43 -4.72 -18.50
CA ALA A 156 1.98 -3.44 -18.06
C ALA A 156 1.75 -3.18 -16.56
N ILE A 157 0.56 -3.55 -16.03
CA ILE A 157 0.16 -3.28 -14.64
C ILE A 157 0.82 -4.25 -13.65
N GLY A 158 0.96 -5.53 -14.01
CA GLY A 158 1.50 -6.58 -13.14
C GLY A 158 2.89 -6.25 -12.59
N PRO A 159 3.91 -6.02 -13.43
CA PRO A 159 5.26 -5.67 -12.98
C PRO A 159 5.30 -4.39 -12.14
N ARG A 160 4.47 -3.38 -12.49
CA ARG A 160 4.34 -2.14 -11.73
C ARG A 160 3.81 -2.39 -10.31
N ASN A 161 2.78 -3.21 -10.16
CA ASN A 161 2.19 -3.54 -8.88
C ASN A 161 3.12 -4.41 -8.01
N VAL A 162 3.89 -5.31 -8.63
CA VAL A 162 4.94 -6.07 -7.94
C VAL A 162 5.99 -5.14 -7.33
N GLU A 163 6.49 -4.19 -8.11
CA GLU A 163 7.48 -3.22 -7.61
C GLU A 163 6.88 -2.24 -6.60
N THR A 164 5.63 -1.82 -6.78
CA THR A 164 4.87 -1.01 -5.81
C THR A 164 4.81 -1.71 -4.45
N LEU A 165 4.41 -2.99 -4.42
CA LEU A 165 4.36 -3.76 -3.18
C LEU A 165 5.74 -4.03 -2.59
N ARG A 166 6.77 -4.21 -3.44
CA ARG A 166 8.14 -4.36 -2.98
C ARG A 166 8.63 -3.11 -2.23
N ARG A 167 8.40 -1.93 -2.79
CA ARG A 167 8.77 -0.66 -2.16
C ARG A 167 8.01 -0.43 -0.86
N LEU A 168 6.70 -0.65 -0.87
CA LEU A 168 5.87 -0.56 0.33
C LEU A 168 6.38 -1.48 1.45
N ALA A 169 6.73 -2.73 1.12
CA ALA A 169 7.27 -3.69 2.06
C ALA A 169 8.59 -3.20 2.68
N LEU A 170 9.53 -2.75 1.85
CA LEU A 170 10.82 -2.25 2.34
C LEU A 170 10.67 -1.08 3.32
N ILE A 171 9.74 -0.16 3.05
CA ILE A 171 9.47 0.99 3.92
C ILE A 171 8.84 0.53 5.23
N ALA A 172 7.81 -0.33 5.17
CA ALA A 172 7.12 -0.83 6.35
C ALA A 172 8.03 -1.67 7.25
N GLU A 173 8.81 -2.58 6.66
CA GLU A 173 9.79 -3.41 7.39
C GLU A 173 10.91 -2.57 8.00
N GLY A 174 11.38 -1.53 7.29
CA GLY A 174 12.34 -0.57 7.82
C GLY A 174 11.77 0.22 9.01
N ARG A 175 10.54 0.73 8.88
CA ARG A 175 9.83 1.44 9.96
C ARG A 175 9.64 0.55 11.20
N TYR A 176 9.26 -0.71 10.99
CA TYR A 176 9.07 -1.67 12.07
C TYR A 176 10.37 -1.99 12.81
N ARG A 177 11.48 -2.20 12.10
CA ARG A 177 12.79 -2.40 12.73
C ARG A 177 13.21 -1.23 13.61
N LEU A 178 13.04 -0.01 13.12
CA LEU A 178 13.35 1.20 13.91
C LEU A 178 12.50 1.30 15.18
N GLN A 179 11.22 0.87 15.13
CA GLN A 179 10.38 0.82 16.33
C GLN A 179 10.88 -0.20 17.37
N LEU A 180 11.38 -1.35 16.90
CA LEU A 180 11.94 -2.38 17.81
C LEU A 180 13.29 -1.95 18.43
N GLU A 181 14.04 -1.10 17.76
CA GLU A 181 15.33 -0.59 18.22
C GLU A 181 15.21 0.60 19.20
N GLN A 182 14.04 1.26 19.24
CA GLN A 182 13.81 2.34 20.20
C GLN A 182 13.65 1.76 21.62
N PRO A 183 14.55 2.11 22.58
CA PRO A 183 14.38 1.67 23.96
C PRO A 183 13.06 2.25 24.49
N THR A 184 12.24 1.40 25.07
CA THR A 184 11.10 1.84 25.89
C THR A 184 11.64 2.75 26.99
N VAL A 185 11.45 4.06 26.86
CA VAL A 185 11.70 4.99 27.96
C VAL A 185 10.69 4.63 29.04
N GLY A 186 11.14 3.81 29.98
CA GLY A 186 10.38 3.47 31.18
C GLY A 186 10.07 4.76 31.92
N THR A 187 8.79 5.04 32.08
CA THR A 187 8.29 6.06 33.00
C THR A 187 8.52 5.51 34.42
N ASP A 188 9.79 5.56 34.86
CA ASP A 188 10.07 5.41 36.28
C ASP A 188 9.49 6.65 36.97
N GLY A 189 8.28 6.47 37.48
CA GLY A 189 7.68 7.36 38.44
C GLY A 189 8.51 7.36 39.72
N SER A 190 9.57 8.16 39.75
CA SER A 190 10.29 8.49 40.97
C SER A 190 9.31 9.23 41.90
N SER A 191 8.65 8.47 42.77
CA SER A 191 7.99 8.96 43.99
C SER A 191 9.06 9.59 44.85
N LEU A 192 9.10 10.92 44.91
CA LEU A 192 9.88 11.62 45.93
C LEU A 192 9.29 11.28 47.33
N PRO A 193 10.11 10.76 48.26
CA PRO A 193 9.63 10.60 49.66
C PRO A 193 9.53 12.00 50.27
N GLY A 194 8.32 12.30 50.79
CA GLY A 194 8.10 13.51 51.57
C GLY A 194 9.04 13.51 52.79
N GLY A 195 9.86 14.55 52.89
CA GLY A 195 10.60 14.91 54.08
C GLY A 195 9.76 15.78 54.99
N GLN A 196 9.73 15.41 56.21
CA GLN A 196 9.14 16.11 57.38
C GLN A 196 9.78 17.50 57.58
#